data_30ec63cda34ff234d2db4affa7df71b5
#
_entry.id   30ec63cda34ff234d2db4affa7df71b5
#
_cell.length_a   1.000
_cell.length_b   1.000
_cell.length_c   1.000
_cell.angle_alpha   90.00
_cell.angle_beta   90.00
_cell.angle_gamma   90.00
#
_symmetry.space_group_name_H-M   'P 1'
#
loop_
_entity.id
_entity.type
_entity.pdbx_description
1 polymer ?
#
loop_
_entity_poly.entity_id
_entity_poly.type
_entity_poly.pdbx_seq_one_letter_code
_entity_poly.pdbx_strand_id
1 'polypeptide(L)'
;WMNDPNGAIFWDGRFHLFYQHNPHGAFWGTIHWGHAVTDDLVHWTDLPIALAPDPDGPDRSGCASGTAVAGADVPTLIYYGIPDGYCIATSDDDLVTWKKHPANPVIPHPPEGTEEGRAFDPCAWREGDEWYSLSGGQIEGVGDTSFLFRSDDLVKWDYIGQFYETGTENDCAVPDFFPLGGKHMLLFASHLRGVQY
;
A
#
# COMPACT_ATOMS: atom_id res chain seq x y z
N TRP A 1 -0.95 -5.38 18.63
CA TRP A 1 -1.24 -4.04 18.14
C TRP A 1 -1.87 -4.11 16.76
N MET A 2 -2.73 -3.16 16.45
CA MET A 2 -3.39 -3.05 15.15
C MET A 2 -3.60 -1.56 14.85
N ASN A 3 -3.37 -1.16 13.59
CA ASN A 3 -3.65 0.18 13.08
C ASN A 3 -4.16 0.10 11.64
N ASP A 4 -3.62 0.81 10.70
CA ASP A 4 -4.12 1.07 9.35
C ASP A 4 -4.83 -0.12 8.69
N PRO A 5 -6.07 0.05 8.23
CA PRO A 5 -6.66 -0.89 7.29
C PRO A 5 -5.91 -0.81 5.95
N ASN A 6 -5.62 -1.96 5.36
CA ASN A 6 -4.89 -2.08 4.11
C ASN A 6 -5.64 -2.98 3.13
N GLY A 7 -5.45 -2.76 1.85
CA GLY A 7 -5.76 -3.72 0.80
C GLY A 7 -7.17 -4.29 0.79
N ALA A 8 -8.18 -3.46 1.04
CA ALA A 8 -9.57 -3.91 0.94
C ALA A 8 -9.85 -4.42 -0.48
N ILE A 9 -10.34 -5.65 -0.61
CA ILE A 9 -10.64 -6.28 -1.90
C ILE A 9 -11.89 -7.16 -1.80
N PHE A 10 -12.71 -7.13 -2.86
CA PHE A 10 -13.78 -8.10 -3.06
C PHE A 10 -13.29 -9.20 -3.99
N TRP A 11 -13.22 -10.42 -3.49
CA TRP A 11 -12.70 -11.58 -4.22
C TRP A 11 -13.55 -12.82 -3.95
N ASP A 12 -13.86 -13.57 -4.99
CA ASP A 12 -14.67 -14.81 -4.94
C ASP A 12 -15.94 -14.71 -4.07
N GLY A 13 -16.66 -13.56 -4.20
CA GLY A 13 -17.92 -13.33 -3.50
C GLY A 13 -17.79 -12.86 -2.05
N ARG A 14 -16.60 -12.62 -1.54
CA ARG A 14 -16.32 -12.18 -0.16
C ARG A 14 -15.53 -10.88 -0.10
N PHE A 15 -15.70 -10.11 0.98
CA PHE A 15 -14.91 -8.95 1.26
C PHE A 15 -13.72 -9.33 2.14
N HIS A 16 -12.53 -8.96 1.72
CA HIS A 16 -11.30 -9.16 2.46
C HIS A 16 -10.74 -7.80 2.89
N LEU A 17 -10.23 -7.75 4.11
CA LEU A 17 -9.56 -6.59 4.66
C LEU A 17 -8.26 -7.03 5.30
N PHE A 18 -7.18 -6.39 4.92
CA PHE A 18 -5.91 -6.53 5.61
C PHE A 18 -5.71 -5.34 6.55
N TYR A 19 -4.78 -5.46 7.48
CA TYR A 19 -4.50 -4.40 8.44
C TYR A 19 -3.10 -4.55 9.00
N GLN A 20 -2.48 -3.43 9.36
CA GLN A 20 -1.22 -3.47 10.07
C GLN A 20 -1.40 -4.15 11.43
N HIS A 21 -0.56 -5.14 11.70
CA HIS A 21 -0.65 -5.98 12.88
C HIS A 21 0.73 -6.29 13.47
N ASN A 22 0.92 -6.00 14.76
CA ASN A 22 2.04 -6.56 15.51
C ASN A 22 1.54 -7.74 16.35
N PRO A 23 1.88 -9.00 16.01
CA PRO A 23 1.44 -10.18 16.75
C PRO A 23 2.15 -10.37 18.08
N HIS A 24 3.23 -9.62 18.34
CA HIS A 24 4.09 -9.80 19.51
C HIS A 24 3.68 -8.98 20.73
N GLY A 25 2.71 -8.06 20.59
CA GLY A 25 2.24 -7.28 21.73
C GLY A 25 1.36 -6.09 21.38
N ALA A 26 0.84 -5.43 22.42
CA ALA A 26 -0.03 -4.27 22.29
C ALA A 26 0.77 -2.96 22.15
N PHE A 27 1.76 -2.95 21.28
CA PHE A 27 2.61 -1.80 20.94
C PHE A 27 2.96 -1.82 19.47
N TRP A 28 3.22 -0.66 18.90
CA TRP A 28 3.75 -0.57 17.54
C TRP A 28 5.14 -1.19 17.49
N GLY A 29 5.41 -2.00 16.51
CA GLY A 29 6.68 -2.75 16.42
C GLY A 29 6.86 -3.36 15.03
N THR A 30 7.46 -4.53 14.95
CA THR A 30 7.65 -5.24 13.68
C THR A 30 6.30 -5.60 13.07
N ILE A 31 5.87 -4.78 12.11
CA ILE A 31 4.52 -4.84 11.55
C ILE A 31 4.40 -5.93 10.49
N HIS A 32 3.34 -6.71 10.64
CA HIS A 32 2.83 -7.71 9.71
C HIS A 32 1.52 -7.19 9.09
N TRP A 33 0.98 -7.90 8.12
CA TRP A 33 -0.40 -7.72 7.70
C TRP A 33 -1.27 -8.85 8.26
N GLY A 34 -2.18 -8.49 9.15
CA GLY A 34 -3.31 -9.34 9.54
C GLY A 34 -4.30 -9.41 8.39
N HIS A 35 -5.22 -10.38 8.42
CA HIS A 35 -6.20 -10.61 7.37
C HIS A 35 -7.53 -11.02 7.99
N ALA A 36 -8.59 -10.37 7.60
CA ALA A 36 -9.97 -10.72 7.97
C ALA A 36 -10.87 -10.77 6.74
N VAL A 37 -11.90 -11.58 6.80
CA VAL A 37 -12.85 -11.82 5.71
C VAL A 37 -14.29 -11.79 6.21
N THR A 38 -15.20 -11.34 5.35
CA THR A 38 -16.63 -11.26 5.65
C THR A 38 -17.48 -11.43 4.40
N ASP A 39 -18.70 -11.94 4.61
CA ASP A 39 -19.73 -12.03 3.57
C ASP A 39 -20.73 -10.84 3.65
N ASP A 40 -20.81 -10.15 4.78
CA ASP A 40 -21.86 -9.16 5.08
C ASP A 40 -21.36 -7.81 5.62
N LEU A 41 -20.04 -7.59 5.71
CA LEU A 41 -19.35 -6.42 6.26
C LEU A 41 -19.63 -6.17 7.76
N VAL A 42 -20.30 -7.08 8.44
CA VAL A 42 -20.64 -7.00 9.87
C VAL A 42 -19.93 -8.09 10.68
N HIS A 43 -19.99 -9.33 10.19
CA HIS A 43 -19.39 -10.47 10.84
C HIS A 43 -18.09 -10.85 10.17
N TRP A 44 -16.99 -10.62 10.87
CA TRP A 44 -15.63 -10.84 10.36
C TRP A 44 -15.02 -12.11 10.95
N THR A 45 -14.25 -12.80 10.13
CA THR A 45 -13.46 -13.97 10.52
C THR A 45 -11.98 -13.70 10.22
N ASP A 46 -11.13 -13.88 11.22
CA ASP A 46 -9.69 -13.78 11.02
C ASP A 46 -9.16 -14.95 10.22
N LEU A 47 -8.29 -14.66 9.27
CA LEU A 47 -7.50 -15.60 8.50
C LEU A 47 -6.04 -15.58 8.97
N PRO A 48 -5.18 -16.50 8.51
CA PRO A 48 -3.76 -16.43 8.80
C PRO A 48 -3.14 -15.09 8.41
N ILE A 49 -2.05 -14.71 9.07
CA ILE A 49 -1.26 -13.53 8.71
C ILE A 49 -0.88 -13.60 7.23
N ALA A 50 -1.23 -12.57 6.48
CA ALA A 50 -1.00 -12.50 5.03
C ALA A 50 0.47 -12.18 4.72
N LEU A 51 1.04 -11.17 5.38
CA LEU A 51 2.43 -10.76 5.19
C LEU A 51 3.17 -10.73 6.53
N ALA A 52 4.31 -11.41 6.58
CA ALA A 52 5.26 -11.33 7.67
C ALA A 52 6.60 -10.80 7.15
N PRO A 53 7.34 -9.99 7.90
CA PRO A 53 8.67 -9.57 7.52
C PRO A 53 9.60 -10.76 7.24
N ASP A 54 10.40 -10.67 6.18
CA ASP A 54 11.46 -11.62 5.90
C ASP A 54 12.75 -11.08 6.52
N PRO A 55 13.37 -11.79 7.48
CA PRO A 55 14.59 -11.32 8.16
C PRO A 55 15.75 -10.98 7.21
N ASP A 56 15.81 -11.63 6.05
CA ASP A 56 16.84 -11.42 5.03
C ASP A 56 16.30 -10.62 3.82
N GLY A 57 15.04 -10.22 3.86
CA GLY A 57 14.34 -9.53 2.78
C GLY A 57 14.36 -8.00 2.89
N PRO A 58 13.80 -7.34 1.85
CA PRO A 58 13.68 -5.89 1.82
C PRO A 58 12.73 -5.32 2.89
N ASP A 59 11.87 -6.14 3.45
CA ASP A 59 10.89 -5.80 4.48
C ASP A 59 11.26 -6.34 5.87
N ARG A 60 12.55 -6.58 6.12
CA ARG A 60 13.07 -7.21 7.36
C ARG A 60 12.68 -6.51 8.65
N SER A 61 12.35 -5.22 8.60
CA SER A 61 11.91 -4.44 9.76
C SER A 61 10.40 -4.28 9.87
N GLY A 62 9.64 -4.66 8.84
CA GLY A 62 8.18 -4.62 8.84
C GLY A 62 7.57 -4.51 7.44
N CYS A 63 6.35 -5.02 7.32
CA CYS A 63 5.47 -4.80 6.17
C CYS A 63 4.54 -3.63 6.54
N ALA A 64 4.90 -2.40 6.13
CA ALA A 64 4.08 -1.22 6.40
C ALA A 64 2.89 -1.11 5.43
N SER A 65 2.18 0.00 5.47
CA SER A 65 0.91 0.17 4.75
C SER A 65 1.05 0.07 3.23
N GLY A 66 -0.06 -0.19 2.59
CA GLY A 66 -0.22 -0.37 1.16
C GLY A 66 -1.63 -0.83 0.83
N THR A 67 -1.85 -1.26 -0.41
CA THR A 67 -3.18 -1.65 -0.90
C THR A 67 -3.19 -2.95 -1.69
N ALA A 68 -4.39 -3.45 -1.98
CA ALA A 68 -4.58 -4.41 -3.06
C ALA A 68 -4.50 -3.68 -4.41
N VAL A 69 -3.84 -4.29 -5.39
CA VAL A 69 -3.69 -3.72 -6.73
C VAL A 69 -5.00 -3.86 -7.50
N ALA A 70 -5.68 -2.75 -7.72
CA ALA A 70 -6.97 -2.76 -8.39
C ALA A 70 -6.82 -3.11 -9.88
N GLY A 71 -7.61 -4.08 -10.35
CA GLY A 71 -7.62 -4.54 -11.74
C GLY A 71 -6.59 -5.63 -12.05
N ALA A 72 -5.89 -6.17 -11.06
CA ALA A 72 -4.99 -7.30 -11.26
C ALA A 72 -5.78 -8.60 -11.50
N ASP A 73 -5.36 -9.37 -12.50
CA ASP A 73 -5.97 -10.68 -12.82
C ASP A 73 -5.64 -11.74 -11.75
N VAL A 74 -4.51 -11.60 -11.10
CA VAL A 74 -4.11 -12.38 -9.92
C VAL A 74 -4.11 -11.46 -8.71
N PRO A 75 -4.74 -11.86 -7.60
CA PRO A 75 -4.70 -11.06 -6.38
C PRO A 75 -3.28 -10.63 -6.03
N THR A 76 -3.06 -9.32 -6.00
CA THR A 76 -1.74 -8.73 -5.78
C THR A 76 -1.85 -7.66 -4.73
N LEU A 77 -0.94 -7.66 -3.77
CA LEU A 77 -0.73 -6.60 -2.79
C LEU A 77 0.51 -5.81 -3.16
N ILE A 78 0.45 -4.48 -2.97
CA ILE A 78 1.62 -3.60 -2.97
C ILE A 78 1.71 -2.97 -1.59
N TYR A 79 2.92 -2.93 -1.01
CA TYR A 79 3.13 -2.44 0.35
C TYR A 79 4.54 -1.84 0.52
N TYR A 80 4.71 -1.02 1.54
CA TYR A 80 6.02 -0.51 1.88
C TYR A 80 6.77 -1.51 2.77
N GLY A 81 7.80 -2.13 2.21
CA GLY A 81 8.74 -3.01 2.92
C GLY A 81 9.83 -2.19 3.58
N ILE A 82 9.80 -2.14 4.91
CA ILE A 82 10.77 -1.38 5.71
C ILE A 82 12.08 -2.17 5.85
N PRO A 83 13.24 -1.60 5.48
CA PRO A 83 13.45 -0.19 5.07
C PRO A 83 13.64 0.01 3.55
N ASP A 84 13.58 -1.03 2.72
CA ASP A 84 14.23 -1.01 1.42
C ASP A 84 13.33 -0.56 0.26
N GLY A 85 12.00 -0.45 0.43
CA GLY A 85 11.10 0.09 -0.60
C GLY A 85 9.79 -0.66 -0.80
N TYR A 86 9.15 -0.42 -1.95
CA TYR A 86 7.84 -1.01 -2.23
C TYR A 86 7.99 -2.42 -2.73
N CYS A 87 7.19 -3.29 -2.15
CA CYS A 87 7.18 -4.71 -2.41
C CYS A 87 5.82 -5.14 -2.92
N ILE A 88 5.79 -6.20 -3.71
CA ILE A 88 4.56 -6.85 -4.13
C ILE A 88 4.53 -8.31 -3.67
N ALA A 89 3.31 -8.79 -3.42
CA ALA A 89 3.03 -10.19 -3.13
C ALA A 89 1.77 -10.63 -3.87
N THR A 90 1.72 -11.87 -4.31
CA THR A 90 0.58 -12.46 -5.03
C THR A 90 0.04 -13.68 -4.30
N SER A 91 -1.25 -13.97 -4.50
CA SER A 91 -1.92 -15.17 -4.00
C SER A 91 -2.50 -15.98 -5.14
N ASP A 92 -2.36 -17.30 -5.07
CA ASP A 92 -2.94 -18.27 -6.02
C ASP A 92 -3.86 -19.31 -5.32
N ASP A 93 -4.27 -19.04 -4.06
CA ASP A 93 -5.06 -19.92 -3.21
C ASP A 93 -6.15 -19.17 -2.43
N ASP A 94 -6.97 -18.40 -3.11
CA ASP A 94 -8.09 -17.65 -2.53
C ASP A 94 -7.70 -16.70 -1.39
N LEU A 95 -6.58 -16.01 -1.54
CA LEU A 95 -6.03 -15.03 -0.60
C LEU A 95 -5.57 -15.61 0.75
N VAL A 96 -5.40 -16.93 0.86
CA VAL A 96 -4.99 -17.57 2.12
C VAL A 96 -3.49 -17.45 2.35
N THR A 97 -2.69 -17.71 1.30
CA THR A 97 -1.23 -17.54 1.37
C THR A 97 -0.73 -16.55 0.33
N TRP A 98 0.36 -15.87 0.66
CA TRP A 98 0.93 -14.81 -0.17
C TRP A 98 2.39 -15.09 -0.48
N LYS A 99 2.75 -14.94 -1.73
CA LYS A 99 4.11 -15.14 -2.24
C LYS A 99 4.72 -13.79 -2.58
N LYS A 100 5.74 -13.39 -1.85
CA LYS A 100 6.52 -12.19 -2.14
C LYS A 100 7.28 -12.35 -3.45
N HIS A 101 7.28 -11.30 -4.26
CA HIS A 101 7.94 -11.32 -5.56
C HIS A 101 9.47 -11.32 -5.39
N PRO A 102 10.21 -12.17 -6.15
CA PRO A 102 11.67 -12.28 -5.98
C PRO A 102 12.46 -11.02 -6.38
N ALA A 103 11.86 -10.12 -7.15
CA ALA A 103 12.46 -8.84 -7.52
C ALA A 103 12.18 -7.71 -6.50
N ASN A 104 11.54 -8.01 -5.36
CA ASN A 104 11.33 -7.00 -4.34
C ASN A 104 12.66 -6.45 -3.79
N PRO A 105 12.76 -5.13 -3.50
CA PRO A 105 11.73 -4.12 -3.72
C PRO A 105 11.58 -3.77 -5.19
N VAL A 106 10.35 -3.69 -5.69
CA VAL A 106 10.06 -3.30 -7.08
C VAL A 106 10.24 -1.78 -7.30
N ILE A 107 10.11 -0.99 -6.25
CA ILE A 107 10.52 0.43 -6.21
C ILE A 107 11.43 0.59 -4.99
N PRO A 108 12.75 0.81 -5.17
CA PRO A 108 13.69 1.03 -4.08
C PRO A 108 13.37 2.31 -3.29
N HIS A 109 13.80 2.38 -2.03
CA HIS A 109 13.62 3.55 -1.19
C HIS A 109 14.97 4.25 -0.91
N PRO A 110 15.11 5.58 -1.08
CA PRO A 110 14.08 6.47 -1.68
C PRO A 110 13.87 6.14 -3.16
N PRO A 111 12.63 6.29 -3.68
CA PRO A 111 12.40 6.09 -5.10
C PRO A 111 13.19 7.12 -5.93
N GLU A 112 13.73 6.70 -7.08
CA GLU A 112 14.43 7.58 -8.01
C GLU A 112 13.53 8.77 -8.40
N GLY A 113 14.08 9.98 -8.34
CA GLY A 113 13.36 11.23 -8.63
C GLY A 113 12.57 11.79 -7.44
N THR A 114 12.61 11.15 -6.26
CA THR A 114 11.89 11.61 -5.05
C THR A 114 12.83 11.93 -3.88
N GLU A 115 14.12 12.12 -4.15
CA GLU A 115 15.18 12.23 -3.13
C GLU A 115 15.02 13.43 -2.19
N GLU A 116 14.28 14.46 -2.63
CA GLU A 116 13.95 15.64 -1.81
C GLU A 116 12.79 15.37 -0.83
N GLY A 117 12.15 14.21 -0.92
CA GLY A 117 10.99 13.87 -0.14
C GLY A 117 11.08 12.50 0.54
N ARG A 118 10.06 12.22 1.34
CA ARG A 118 9.81 10.89 1.90
C ARG A 118 8.62 10.30 1.18
N ALA A 119 8.79 9.12 0.59
CA ALA A 119 7.74 8.36 -0.07
C ALA A 119 7.41 7.10 0.75
N PHE A 120 6.13 6.82 0.97
CA PHE A 120 5.64 5.69 1.78
C PHE A 120 4.21 5.31 1.38
N ASP A 121 3.71 4.18 1.86
CA ASP A 121 2.32 3.72 1.73
C ASP A 121 1.79 3.75 0.27
N PRO A 122 2.24 2.85 -0.59
CA PRO A 122 1.81 2.85 -1.98
C PRO A 122 0.37 2.34 -2.15
N CYS A 123 -0.37 2.92 -3.10
CA CYS A 123 -1.53 2.29 -3.73
C CYS A 123 -1.27 2.08 -5.21
N ALA A 124 -1.92 1.09 -5.84
CA ALA A 124 -1.75 0.84 -7.26
C ALA A 124 -3.04 0.38 -7.93
N TRP A 125 -3.21 0.77 -9.20
CA TRP A 125 -4.36 0.43 -10.03
C TRP A 125 -3.97 0.27 -11.50
N ARG A 126 -4.86 -0.32 -12.28
CA ARG A 126 -4.73 -0.46 -13.72
C ARG A 126 -5.57 0.61 -14.43
N GLU A 127 -4.98 1.26 -15.43
CA GLU A 127 -5.69 2.14 -16.35
C GLU A 127 -5.33 1.76 -17.79
N GLY A 128 -6.29 1.23 -18.53
CA GLY A 128 -6.03 0.65 -19.84
C GLY A 128 -5.09 -0.57 -19.75
N ASP A 129 -3.98 -0.50 -20.44
CA ASP A 129 -2.96 -1.56 -20.45
C ASP A 129 -1.77 -1.27 -19.51
N GLU A 130 -1.80 -0.14 -18.81
CA GLU A 130 -0.71 0.30 -17.93
C GLU A 130 -1.11 0.22 -16.45
N TRP A 131 -0.11 0.10 -15.60
CA TRP A 131 -0.23 0.16 -14.15
C TRP A 131 0.25 1.50 -13.64
N TYR A 132 -0.46 2.04 -12.67
CA TYR A 132 -0.08 3.26 -11.97
C TYR A 132 0.02 2.99 -10.47
N SER A 133 0.94 3.69 -9.82
CA SER A 133 1.05 3.69 -8.36
C SER A 133 1.19 5.12 -7.86
N LEU A 134 0.42 5.47 -6.84
CA LEU A 134 0.67 6.64 -6.01
C LEU A 134 1.34 6.17 -4.72
N SER A 135 2.35 6.88 -4.29
CA SER A 135 2.81 6.82 -2.91
C SER A 135 2.31 8.02 -2.13
N GLY A 136 2.05 7.84 -0.86
CA GLY A 136 2.02 8.93 0.09
C GLY A 136 3.37 9.59 0.21
N GLY A 137 3.43 10.79 0.78
CA GLY A 137 4.70 11.46 0.89
C GLY A 137 4.68 12.80 1.58
N GLN A 138 5.89 13.31 1.77
CA GLN A 138 6.16 14.64 2.32
C GLN A 138 7.49 15.15 1.77
N ILE A 139 7.54 16.41 1.38
CA ILE A 139 8.78 17.13 1.05
C ILE A 139 9.10 18.11 2.19
N GLU A 140 10.31 18.04 2.72
CA GLU A 140 10.74 18.91 3.80
C GLU A 140 10.67 20.39 3.39
N GLY A 141 9.99 21.19 4.21
CA GLY A 141 9.77 22.63 3.96
C GLY A 141 8.70 22.97 2.91
N VAL A 142 8.13 21.96 2.24
CA VAL A 142 7.04 22.12 1.26
C VAL A 142 5.73 21.56 1.83
N GLY A 143 5.76 20.34 2.34
CA GLY A 143 4.61 19.69 2.98
C GLY A 143 4.16 18.40 2.32
N ASP A 144 2.86 18.14 2.41
CA ASP A 144 2.23 16.96 1.86
C ASP A 144 2.37 16.87 0.34
N THR A 145 2.67 15.69 -0.13
CA THR A 145 2.76 15.36 -1.56
C THR A 145 2.37 13.92 -1.81
N SER A 146 2.14 13.58 -3.07
CA SER A 146 2.11 12.20 -3.53
C SER A 146 2.94 12.08 -4.80
N PHE A 147 3.59 10.93 -4.97
CA PHE A 147 4.46 10.64 -6.11
C PHE A 147 3.79 9.61 -7.00
N LEU A 148 3.75 9.89 -8.31
CA LEU A 148 3.14 9.03 -9.32
C LEU A 148 4.21 8.23 -10.05
N PHE A 149 3.96 6.94 -10.15
CA PHE A 149 4.76 5.98 -10.91
C PHE A 149 3.91 5.26 -11.95
N ARG A 150 4.55 4.77 -13.01
CA ARG A 150 3.92 3.97 -14.06
C ARG A 150 4.73 2.70 -14.32
N SER A 151 4.03 1.62 -14.68
CA SER A 151 4.62 0.32 -15.00
C SER A 151 3.82 -0.40 -16.07
N ASP A 152 4.50 -1.25 -16.87
CA ASP A 152 3.85 -2.19 -17.79
C ASP A 152 3.64 -3.57 -17.15
N ASP A 153 4.33 -3.90 -16.05
CA ASP A 153 4.42 -5.28 -15.52
C ASP A 153 4.33 -5.40 -13.98
N LEU A 154 4.08 -4.30 -13.25
CA LEU A 154 4.11 -4.20 -11.77
C LEU A 154 5.50 -4.40 -11.14
N VAL A 155 6.54 -4.64 -11.92
CA VAL A 155 7.89 -4.95 -11.43
C VAL A 155 8.88 -3.83 -11.70
N LYS A 156 8.77 -3.22 -12.88
CA LYS A 156 9.60 -2.08 -13.29
C LYS A 156 8.75 -0.83 -13.32
N TRP A 157 9.16 0.17 -12.56
CA TRP A 157 8.41 1.41 -12.39
C TRP A 157 9.21 2.62 -12.83
N ASP A 158 8.57 3.48 -13.61
CA ASP A 158 9.07 4.78 -14.01
C ASP A 158 8.43 5.87 -13.14
N TYR A 159 9.23 6.73 -12.56
CA TYR A 159 8.74 7.93 -11.87
C TYR A 159 8.19 8.93 -12.87
N ILE A 160 6.94 9.36 -12.72
CA ILE A 160 6.26 10.31 -13.60
C ILE A 160 6.35 11.73 -13.06
N GLY A 161 6.26 11.90 -11.75
CA GLY A 161 6.30 13.20 -11.09
C GLY A 161 5.45 13.28 -9.83
N GLN A 162 5.39 14.47 -9.28
CA GLN A 162 4.46 14.78 -8.20
C GLN A 162 3.03 14.82 -8.76
N PHE A 163 2.11 14.18 -8.06
CA PHE A 163 0.71 14.13 -8.44
C PHE A 163 -0.16 15.12 -7.67
N TYR A 164 0.14 15.30 -6.38
CA TYR A 164 -0.62 16.13 -5.46
C TYR A 164 0.30 16.90 -4.55
N GLU A 165 -0.05 18.16 -4.26
CA GLU A 165 0.66 19.04 -3.33
C GLU A 165 -0.28 20.15 -2.88
N THR A 166 -0.36 20.43 -1.58
CA THR A 166 -1.11 21.60 -1.06
C THR A 166 -0.20 22.70 -0.54
N GLY A 167 1.10 22.44 -0.37
CA GLY A 167 2.02 23.39 0.25
C GLY A 167 1.76 23.58 1.74
N THR A 168 1.09 22.63 2.41
CA THR A 168 0.88 22.65 3.87
C THR A 168 1.93 21.78 4.54
N GLU A 169 2.40 22.17 5.73
CA GLU A 169 3.37 21.38 6.51
C GLU A 169 2.75 20.08 7.07
N ASN A 170 2.22 19.26 6.19
CA ASN A 170 1.58 17.98 6.51
C ASN A 170 2.22 16.84 5.73
N ASP A 171 1.60 15.70 5.81
CA ASP A 171 1.91 14.53 5.00
C ASP A 171 0.65 13.99 4.32
N CYS A 172 0.85 13.26 3.23
CA CYS A 172 -0.15 12.45 2.57
C CYS A 172 0.17 11.00 2.90
N ALA A 173 -0.55 10.39 3.84
CA ALA A 173 -0.32 9.01 4.28
C ALA A 173 -1.47 8.10 3.82
N VAL A 174 -1.16 6.84 3.59
CA VAL A 174 -2.10 5.79 3.17
C VAL A 174 -3.06 6.24 2.05
N PRO A 175 -2.55 6.72 0.90
CA PRO A 175 -3.42 7.20 -0.16
C PRO A 175 -4.17 6.05 -0.83
N ASP A 176 -5.44 6.32 -1.15
CA ASP A 176 -6.25 5.53 -2.06
C ASP A 176 -6.70 6.41 -3.22
N PHE A 177 -6.57 5.90 -4.45
CA PHE A 177 -7.01 6.59 -5.65
C PHE A 177 -7.93 5.70 -6.48
N PHE A 178 -9.19 6.11 -6.65
CA PHE A 178 -10.21 5.26 -7.26
C PHE A 178 -11.28 6.07 -8.00
N PRO A 179 -11.96 5.47 -9.00
CA PRO A 179 -13.06 6.13 -9.71
C PRO A 179 -14.30 6.22 -8.82
N LEU A 180 -14.95 7.39 -8.83
CA LEU A 180 -16.19 7.64 -8.11
C LEU A 180 -17.08 8.64 -8.89
N GLY A 181 -18.27 8.23 -9.32
CA GLY A 181 -19.27 9.11 -9.93
C GLY A 181 -18.79 9.84 -11.18
N GLY A 182 -17.99 9.21 -12.05
CA GLY A 182 -17.43 9.79 -13.28
C GLY A 182 -16.24 10.73 -13.05
N LYS A 183 -15.70 10.75 -11.85
CA LYS A 183 -14.46 11.42 -11.44
C LYS A 183 -13.54 10.40 -10.76
N HIS A 184 -12.34 10.85 -10.38
CA HIS A 184 -11.48 10.11 -9.48
C HIS A 184 -11.45 10.79 -8.11
N MET A 185 -11.33 9.98 -7.08
CA MET A 185 -11.18 10.41 -5.70
C MET A 185 -9.77 10.06 -5.25
N LEU A 186 -9.05 11.02 -4.68
CA LEU A 186 -7.87 10.80 -3.87
C LEU A 186 -8.30 10.92 -2.40
N LEU A 187 -8.18 9.82 -1.66
CA LEU A 187 -8.45 9.74 -0.23
C LEU A 187 -7.13 9.46 0.49
N PHE A 188 -6.81 10.22 1.52
CA PHE A 188 -5.60 9.99 2.30
C PHE A 188 -5.76 10.45 3.74
N ALA A 189 -4.87 10.03 4.61
CA ALA A 189 -4.75 10.54 5.98
C ALA A 189 -3.63 11.57 6.08
N SER A 190 -3.87 12.61 6.86
CA SER A 190 -2.85 13.54 7.31
C SER A 190 -2.70 13.44 8.81
N HIS A 191 -1.49 13.28 9.31
CA HIS A 191 -1.25 13.17 10.75
C HIS A 191 -1.69 14.43 11.53
N LEU A 192 -1.75 15.58 10.87
CA LEU A 192 -2.20 16.84 11.50
C LEU A 192 -3.68 17.16 11.27
N ARG A 193 -4.27 16.72 10.14
CA ARG A 193 -5.62 17.13 9.73
C ARG A 193 -6.64 15.98 9.69
N GLY A 194 -6.20 14.74 9.92
CA GLY A 194 -7.04 13.55 9.76
C GLY A 194 -7.31 13.20 8.30
N VAL A 195 -8.44 12.54 8.01
CA VAL A 195 -8.80 12.09 6.67
C VAL A 195 -9.09 13.28 5.74
N GLN A 196 -8.51 13.26 4.55
CA GLN A 196 -8.65 14.24 3.49
C GLN A 196 -9.18 13.59 2.20
N TYR A 197 -9.90 14.36 1.37
CA TYR A 197 -10.47 13.91 0.10
C TYR A 197 -10.68 15.09 -0.86
#